data_a9306e3ddc9a726675cb72201201462e
#
_entry.id   a9306e3ddc9a726675cb72201201462e
#
_cell.length_a   1.000
_cell.length_b   1.000
_cell.length_c   1.000
_cell.angle_alpha   90.00
_cell.angle_beta   90.00
_cell.angle_gamma   90.00
#
_symmetry.space_group_name_H-M   'P 1'
#
loop_
_entity.id
_entity.type
_entity.pdbx_description
1 polymer ?
#
loop_
_entity_poly.entity_id
_entity_poly.type
_entity_poly.pdbx_seq_one_letter_code
_entity_poly.pdbx_strand_id
1 'polypeptide(L)'
;MARLFVNPKVKKGHINPELQGHFSEHLGRCIYQGIYVGKESDIPNENGMRTDVIHALKEMKIPVLRWPGGCFADEYHWKDGIGSPEKRKKMINTHWGGTVEDNSFGTHEFMELCRQLGCKTYINGNMGSGTVQEMSEWVEYMTFAGTSPMADWRKENGREEPWKVDYFAVGNENWGCGGHMTPEYYANEYRRYQTYLRNYDAKNPIAKIACGANSMDYDWTDQVLKTVFTRGNGFMNGLSLHYYTVPGGEGKGRGSATDFTEKTWYKTLKKTLEMETLIRRHGAIMDQYDPEKKIGMVIDEWGTWYDVEPGTNPGFLYQQNSMRDALVAGINLNLFHKNCDRVKMANIAQMVNVLQSVILTEGDQMILTPTYYVFHMYRNHQDGELLDSHIDTSLVGL
;
A
#
# COMPACT_ATOMS: atom_id res chain seq x y z
N MET A 1 -11.64 32.48 -14.03
CA MET A 1 -12.62 32.07 -13.00
C MET A 1 -13.03 30.64 -13.34
N ALA A 2 -12.96 29.72 -12.37
CA ALA A 2 -13.44 28.35 -12.58
C ALA A 2 -14.92 28.23 -12.16
N ARG A 3 -15.69 27.40 -12.86
CA ARG A 3 -17.08 27.09 -12.52
C ARG A 3 -17.21 25.57 -12.41
N LEU A 4 -17.71 25.08 -11.28
CA LEU A 4 -18.04 23.70 -11.06
C LEU A 4 -19.54 23.49 -11.24
N PHE A 5 -19.90 22.56 -12.10
CA PHE A 5 -21.27 22.09 -12.30
C PHE A 5 -21.39 20.68 -11.71
N VAL A 6 -22.38 20.45 -10.87
CA VAL A 6 -22.68 19.14 -10.29
C VAL A 6 -24.11 18.74 -10.61
N ASN A 7 -24.29 17.55 -11.17
CA ASN A 7 -25.63 17.00 -11.42
C ASN A 7 -25.95 15.93 -10.36
N PRO A 8 -26.69 16.26 -9.30
CA PRO A 8 -26.98 15.34 -8.20
C PRO A 8 -27.91 14.18 -8.58
N LYS A 9 -28.54 14.25 -9.76
CA LYS A 9 -29.44 13.18 -10.25
C LYS A 9 -28.71 12.08 -11.00
N VAL A 10 -27.45 12.28 -11.37
CA VAL A 10 -26.66 11.31 -12.13
C VAL A 10 -25.51 10.77 -11.26
N LYS A 11 -25.69 9.56 -10.79
CA LYS A 11 -24.69 8.80 -10.06
C LYS A 11 -23.78 8.06 -11.03
N LYS A 12 -22.46 8.18 -10.87
CA LYS A 12 -21.44 7.56 -11.73
C LYS A 12 -20.83 6.30 -11.12
N GLY A 13 -20.84 6.17 -9.81
CA GLY A 13 -20.25 5.02 -9.12
C GLY A 13 -20.24 5.18 -7.62
N HIS A 14 -19.79 4.13 -6.94
CA HIS A 14 -19.56 4.10 -5.50
C HIS A 14 -18.08 4.25 -5.19
N ILE A 15 -17.73 5.15 -4.29
CA ILE A 15 -16.38 5.43 -3.86
C ILE A 15 -16.03 4.47 -2.71
N ASN A 16 -15.27 3.42 -3.01
CA ASN A 16 -14.80 2.51 -1.98
C ASN A 16 -13.91 3.25 -0.97
N PRO A 17 -14.06 3.03 0.33
CA PRO A 17 -13.19 3.62 1.35
C PRO A 17 -11.71 3.37 1.07
N GLU A 18 -11.36 2.16 0.62
CA GLU A 18 -9.99 1.72 0.38
C GLU A 18 -9.23 2.51 -0.70
N LEU A 19 -9.91 3.38 -1.46
CA LEU A 19 -9.25 4.36 -2.35
C LEU A 19 -8.38 5.37 -1.58
N GLN A 20 -8.58 5.47 -0.26
CA GLN A 20 -7.81 6.31 0.64
C GLN A 20 -6.91 5.48 1.58
N GLY A 21 -6.45 4.32 1.11
CA GLY A 21 -5.59 3.41 1.84
C GLY A 21 -4.17 3.92 2.03
N HIS A 22 -3.47 3.28 2.94
CA HIS A 22 -2.10 3.62 3.31
C HIS A 22 -1.19 2.40 3.26
N PHE A 23 0.10 2.68 3.12
CA PHE A 23 1.15 1.69 3.07
C PHE A 23 2.20 1.96 4.14
N SER A 24 2.60 0.92 4.85
CA SER A 24 3.72 0.92 5.80
C SER A 24 4.66 -0.24 5.50
N GLU A 25 5.95 0.02 5.58
CA GLU A 25 7.00 -0.94 5.26
C GLU A 25 8.12 -0.89 6.29
N HIS A 26 8.80 -2.01 6.50
CA HIS A 26 10.08 -2.05 7.21
C HIS A 26 11.15 -1.35 6.37
N LEU A 27 10.99 -0.05 6.21
CA LEU A 27 11.83 0.85 5.43
C LEU A 27 12.11 2.10 6.24
N GLY A 28 13.40 2.43 6.38
CA GLY A 28 13.82 3.62 7.08
C GLY A 28 13.21 3.76 8.47
N ARG A 29 12.53 4.87 8.72
CA ARG A 29 11.84 5.14 9.98
C ARG A 29 10.31 5.10 9.85
N CYS A 30 9.75 4.31 8.91
CA CYS A 30 8.31 4.17 8.79
C CYS A 30 7.72 3.43 9.99
N ILE A 31 8.21 2.21 10.25
CA ILE A 31 7.76 1.40 11.39
C ILE A 31 8.45 1.87 12.66
N TYR A 32 9.75 1.61 12.79
CA TYR A 32 10.52 1.98 13.97
C TYR A 32 10.75 3.47 14.05
N GLN A 33 10.55 4.07 15.24
CA GLN A 33 10.59 5.51 15.52
C GLN A 33 9.47 6.32 14.85
N GLY A 34 8.85 5.78 13.79
CA GLY A 34 7.71 6.39 13.13
C GLY A 34 6.38 6.00 13.76
N ILE A 35 6.00 4.74 13.65
CA ILE A 35 4.74 4.20 14.18
C ILE A 35 4.97 3.51 15.53
N TYR A 36 6.02 2.72 15.61
CA TYR A 36 6.35 1.85 16.73
C TYR A 36 7.63 2.30 17.44
N VAL A 37 7.53 2.48 18.73
CA VAL A 37 8.66 2.91 19.60
C VAL A 37 8.98 1.88 20.67
N GLY A 38 8.21 0.80 20.77
CA GLY A 38 8.32 -0.19 21.84
C GLY A 38 7.56 0.23 23.12
N LYS A 39 7.16 -0.77 23.90
CA LYS A 39 6.30 -0.56 25.09
C LYS A 39 7.00 0.22 26.21
N GLU A 40 8.32 0.08 26.28
CA GLU A 40 9.14 0.69 27.35
C GLU A 40 9.69 2.06 26.95
N SER A 41 9.25 2.62 25.83
CA SER A 41 9.68 3.95 25.38
C SER A 41 9.12 5.06 26.26
N ASP A 42 9.93 6.10 26.50
CA ASP A 42 9.47 7.35 27.14
C ASP A 42 8.52 8.16 26.25
N ILE A 43 8.49 7.89 24.94
CA ILE A 43 7.53 8.48 24.02
C ILE A 43 6.15 7.90 24.31
N PRO A 44 5.09 8.72 24.51
CA PRO A 44 3.75 8.23 24.80
C PRO A 44 3.28 7.19 23.80
N ASN A 45 2.93 6.00 24.29
CA ASN A 45 2.54 4.89 23.44
C ASN A 45 1.46 4.00 24.08
N GLU A 46 0.70 3.30 23.23
CA GLU A 46 -0.18 2.20 23.62
C GLU A 46 0.31 0.92 22.93
N ASN A 47 0.74 -0.06 23.71
CA ASN A 47 1.33 -1.31 23.21
C ASN A 47 2.50 -1.10 22.23
N GLY A 48 3.30 -0.03 22.47
CA GLY A 48 4.44 0.34 21.63
C GLY A 48 4.11 1.25 20.44
N MET A 49 2.83 1.48 20.14
CA MET A 49 2.40 2.38 19.06
C MET A 49 2.33 3.82 19.59
N ARG A 50 2.95 4.77 18.90
CA ARG A 50 2.91 6.20 19.26
C ARG A 50 1.48 6.73 19.31
N THR A 51 1.05 7.25 20.44
CA THR A 51 -0.33 7.75 20.62
C THR A 51 -0.64 8.96 19.77
N ASP A 52 0.33 9.86 19.54
CA ASP A 52 0.18 11.03 18.68
C ASP A 52 -0.06 10.63 17.22
N VAL A 53 0.73 9.69 16.69
CA VAL A 53 0.60 9.15 15.35
C VAL A 53 -0.75 8.43 15.19
N ILE A 54 -1.10 7.54 16.13
CA ILE A 54 -2.39 6.83 16.12
C ILE A 54 -3.56 7.81 16.12
N HIS A 55 -3.50 8.86 16.96
CA HIS A 55 -4.57 9.85 17.00
C HIS A 55 -4.74 10.57 15.66
N ALA A 56 -3.65 11.04 15.05
CA ALA A 56 -3.68 11.70 13.75
C ALA A 56 -4.25 10.80 12.64
N LEU A 57 -3.84 9.52 12.62
CA LEU A 57 -4.30 8.56 11.63
C LEU A 57 -5.78 8.19 11.80
N LYS A 58 -6.27 8.11 13.04
CA LYS A 58 -7.72 7.93 13.32
C LYS A 58 -8.56 9.11 12.83
N GLU A 59 -8.07 10.33 12.98
CA GLU A 59 -8.73 11.54 12.48
C GLU A 59 -8.86 11.52 10.94
N MET A 60 -7.92 10.92 10.22
CA MET A 60 -8.00 10.71 8.78
C MET A 60 -8.97 9.57 8.39
N LYS A 61 -9.39 8.72 9.34
CA LYS A 61 -10.22 7.54 9.09
C LYS A 61 -9.58 6.60 8.08
N ILE A 62 -8.34 6.17 8.35
CA ILE A 62 -7.63 5.23 7.47
C ILE A 62 -8.47 3.97 7.25
N PRO A 63 -8.84 3.61 6.00
CA PRO A 63 -9.73 2.49 5.74
C PRO A 63 -9.00 1.14 5.68
N VAL A 64 -7.75 1.14 5.23
CA VAL A 64 -6.92 -0.06 5.04
C VAL A 64 -5.44 0.29 5.18
N LEU A 65 -4.68 -0.61 5.77
CA LEU A 65 -3.23 -0.50 5.92
C LEU A 65 -2.51 -1.71 5.34
N ARG A 66 -1.56 -1.47 4.43
CA ARG A 66 -0.71 -2.48 3.80
C ARG A 66 0.61 -2.62 4.57
N TRP A 67 1.06 -3.89 4.81
CA TRP A 67 2.27 -4.28 5.54
C TRP A 67 2.66 -5.73 5.14
N PRO A 68 3.90 -6.23 5.27
CA PRO A 68 5.10 -5.64 5.91
C PRO A 68 5.94 -4.79 4.95
N GLY A 69 5.60 -4.75 3.70
CA GLY A 69 6.33 -4.00 2.70
C GLY A 69 5.75 -4.17 1.32
N GLY A 70 6.39 -3.52 0.45
CA GLY A 70 6.94 -3.57 -0.83
C GLY A 70 8.06 -4.63 -0.96
N CYS A 71 9.24 -4.18 -1.39
CA CYS A 71 10.38 -5.09 -1.58
C CYS A 71 10.76 -5.88 -0.32
N PHE A 72 10.61 -5.29 0.86
CA PHE A 72 10.88 -6.00 2.12
C PHE A 72 9.99 -7.24 2.29
N ALA A 73 8.76 -7.24 1.81
CA ALA A 73 7.86 -8.38 1.96
C ALA A 73 8.41 -9.67 1.34
N ASP A 74 9.17 -9.58 0.24
CA ASP A 74 9.73 -10.73 -0.45
C ASP A 74 11.06 -11.26 0.16
N GLU A 75 11.51 -10.65 1.27
CA GLU A 75 12.58 -11.14 2.15
C GLU A 75 12.07 -11.45 3.56
N TYR A 76 10.84 -11.07 3.90
CA TYR A 76 10.28 -11.21 5.25
C TYR A 76 9.77 -12.62 5.52
N HIS A 77 10.36 -13.26 6.55
CA HIS A 77 9.92 -14.54 7.08
C HIS A 77 9.09 -14.31 8.34
N TRP A 78 7.77 -14.42 8.23
CA TRP A 78 6.81 -14.05 9.28
C TRP A 78 7.05 -14.74 10.63
N LYS A 79 7.62 -15.96 10.61
CA LYS A 79 7.96 -16.72 11.82
C LYS A 79 9.05 -16.04 12.64
N ASP A 80 9.91 -15.25 12.00
CA ASP A 80 10.94 -14.47 12.68
C ASP A 80 10.35 -13.28 13.45
N GLY A 81 9.13 -12.84 13.09
CA GLY A 81 8.43 -11.70 13.69
C GLY A 81 7.32 -12.07 14.70
N ILE A 82 7.32 -13.30 15.25
CA ILE A 82 6.35 -13.73 16.26
C ILE A 82 7.03 -14.25 17.53
N GLY A 83 6.24 -14.45 18.59
CA GLY A 83 6.75 -14.83 19.91
C GLY A 83 7.37 -13.66 20.66
N SER A 84 8.14 -13.97 21.67
CA SER A 84 8.78 -13.02 22.58
C SER A 84 9.82 -12.16 21.83
N PRO A 85 9.72 -10.82 21.82
CA PRO A 85 10.54 -9.96 20.97
C PRO A 85 12.05 -10.14 21.12
N GLU A 86 12.51 -10.40 22.36
CA GLU A 86 13.93 -10.61 22.66
C GLU A 86 14.51 -11.92 22.08
N LYS A 87 13.64 -12.84 21.63
CA LYS A 87 14.02 -14.13 21.03
C LYS A 87 13.84 -14.13 19.51
N ARG A 88 13.28 -13.06 18.95
CA ARG A 88 13.04 -12.97 17.50
C ARG A 88 14.35 -12.92 16.74
N LYS A 89 14.39 -13.60 15.62
CA LYS A 89 15.57 -13.64 14.76
C LYS A 89 15.75 -12.30 14.09
N LYS A 90 16.99 -11.78 14.13
CA LYS A 90 17.37 -10.56 13.42
C LYS A 90 17.81 -10.89 11.99
N MET A 91 17.57 -9.95 11.08
CA MET A 91 18.02 -10.04 9.69
C MET A 91 18.63 -8.72 9.23
N ILE A 92 19.35 -8.76 8.11
CA ILE A 92 19.75 -7.54 7.42
C ILE A 92 18.66 -7.15 6.45
N ASN A 93 18.19 -5.91 6.54
CA ASN A 93 17.29 -5.33 5.56
C ASN A 93 18.11 -4.91 4.33
N THR A 94 18.21 -5.81 3.36
CA THR A 94 19.12 -5.64 2.22
C THR A 94 18.59 -4.63 1.20
N HIS A 95 17.26 -4.49 1.09
CA HIS A 95 16.64 -3.52 0.20
C HIS A 95 16.77 -2.09 0.73
N TRP A 96 16.61 -1.92 2.05
CA TRP A 96 16.47 -0.60 2.64
C TRP A 96 17.54 -0.26 3.67
N GLY A 97 18.59 0.37 3.18
CA GLY A 97 19.63 0.97 4.00
C GLY A 97 20.65 0.02 4.61
N GLY A 98 20.55 -1.29 4.42
CA GLY A 98 21.49 -2.29 4.96
C GLY A 98 21.49 -2.36 6.49
N THR A 99 20.39 -1.98 7.13
CA THR A 99 20.24 -1.95 8.59
C THR A 99 19.81 -3.29 9.15
N VAL A 100 20.06 -3.50 10.44
CA VAL A 100 19.57 -4.68 11.14
C VAL A 100 18.09 -4.50 11.45
N GLU A 101 17.26 -5.40 10.93
CA GLU A 101 15.87 -5.57 11.30
C GLU A 101 15.80 -6.55 12.49
N ASP A 102 15.26 -6.09 13.62
CA ASP A 102 15.19 -6.91 14.84
C ASP A 102 13.88 -7.67 15.00
N ASN A 103 12.94 -7.44 14.07
CA ASN A 103 11.62 -8.05 14.05
C ASN A 103 10.77 -7.80 15.31
N SER A 104 11.06 -6.73 16.06
CA SER A 104 10.27 -6.36 17.25
C SER A 104 8.85 -5.91 16.89
N PHE A 105 8.63 -5.52 15.63
CA PHE A 105 7.31 -5.32 15.05
C PHE A 105 7.01 -6.43 14.03
N GLY A 106 6.05 -7.27 14.34
CA GLY A 106 5.65 -8.40 13.49
C GLY A 106 4.13 -8.53 13.40
N THR A 107 3.65 -9.76 13.17
CA THR A 107 2.22 -10.02 12.94
C THR A 107 1.33 -9.50 14.07
N HIS A 108 1.68 -9.76 15.32
CA HIS A 108 0.88 -9.35 16.48
C HIS A 108 0.82 -7.84 16.62
N GLU A 109 1.94 -7.17 16.43
CA GLU A 109 2.04 -5.71 16.49
C GLU A 109 1.29 -5.04 15.34
N PHE A 110 1.36 -5.60 14.12
CA PHE A 110 0.58 -5.11 12.98
C PHE A 110 -0.93 -5.25 13.20
N MET A 111 -1.38 -6.39 13.70
CA MET A 111 -2.80 -6.62 13.99
C MET A 111 -3.30 -5.70 15.12
N GLU A 112 -2.45 -5.42 16.11
CA GLU A 112 -2.75 -4.45 17.16
C GLU A 112 -2.82 -3.02 16.61
N LEU A 113 -1.91 -2.65 15.72
CA LEU A 113 -1.96 -1.35 15.02
C LEU A 113 -3.28 -1.19 14.26
N CYS A 114 -3.67 -2.17 13.45
CA CYS A 114 -4.95 -2.13 12.73
C CYS A 114 -6.15 -2.07 13.67
N ARG A 115 -6.11 -2.78 14.80
CA ARG A 115 -7.15 -2.70 15.84
C ARG A 115 -7.27 -1.30 16.41
N GLN A 116 -6.14 -0.68 16.77
CA GLN A 116 -6.13 0.69 17.30
C GLN A 116 -6.65 1.69 16.27
N LEU A 117 -6.27 1.56 15.01
CA LEU A 117 -6.73 2.44 13.92
C LEU A 117 -8.19 2.18 13.51
N GLY A 118 -8.70 0.98 13.74
CA GLY A 118 -10.03 0.57 13.27
C GLY A 118 -10.08 0.35 11.76
N CYS A 119 -8.95 -0.01 11.13
CA CYS A 119 -8.84 -0.18 9.69
C CYS A 119 -8.77 -1.66 9.28
N LYS A 120 -9.01 -1.93 7.99
CA LYS A 120 -8.82 -3.24 7.39
C LYS A 120 -7.34 -3.57 7.25
N THR A 121 -7.04 -4.87 7.25
CA THR A 121 -5.70 -5.40 7.08
C THR A 121 -5.41 -5.71 5.62
N TYR A 122 -4.21 -5.32 5.14
CA TYR A 122 -3.68 -5.75 3.86
C TYR A 122 -2.27 -6.30 4.05
N ILE A 123 -2.14 -7.62 4.04
CA ILE A 123 -0.88 -8.31 4.26
C ILE A 123 -0.24 -8.67 2.92
N ASN A 124 1.05 -8.41 2.80
CA ASN A 124 1.83 -8.74 1.61
C ASN A 124 2.70 -9.98 1.88
N GLY A 125 2.43 -11.06 1.16
CA GLY A 125 3.09 -12.35 1.35
C GLY A 125 4.41 -12.46 0.59
N ASN A 126 5.38 -13.16 1.18
CA ASN A 126 6.70 -13.40 0.61
C ASN A 126 6.63 -14.47 -0.50
N MET A 127 6.75 -14.04 -1.74
CA MET A 127 6.82 -14.90 -2.91
C MET A 127 8.24 -14.97 -3.51
N GLY A 128 9.13 -14.05 -3.10
CA GLY A 128 10.52 -13.97 -3.53
C GLY A 128 11.38 -15.06 -2.90
N SER A 129 11.65 -14.96 -1.61
CA SER A 129 12.50 -15.93 -0.86
C SER A 129 11.69 -16.95 -0.05
N GLY A 130 10.38 -16.73 0.12
CA GLY A 130 9.50 -17.62 0.88
C GLY A 130 9.06 -18.87 0.13
N THR A 131 8.25 -19.69 0.81
CA THR A 131 7.68 -20.90 0.25
C THR A 131 6.16 -20.88 0.31
N VAL A 132 5.51 -21.71 -0.53
CA VAL A 132 4.05 -21.93 -0.49
C VAL A 132 3.60 -22.37 0.90
N GLN A 133 4.36 -23.27 1.52
CA GLN A 133 4.07 -23.77 2.86
C GLN A 133 4.11 -22.64 3.89
N GLU A 134 5.17 -21.85 3.88
CA GLU A 134 5.33 -20.74 4.82
C GLU A 134 4.19 -19.73 4.71
N MET A 135 3.78 -19.35 3.50
CA MET A 135 2.66 -18.45 3.28
C MET A 135 1.32 -19.07 3.72
N SER A 136 1.10 -20.35 3.44
CA SER A 136 -0.09 -21.09 3.89
C SER A 136 -0.17 -21.17 5.40
N GLU A 137 0.94 -21.48 6.07
CA GLU A 137 1.04 -21.54 7.53
C GLU A 137 0.80 -20.16 8.18
N TRP A 138 1.21 -19.07 7.53
CA TRP A 138 0.93 -17.73 8.04
C TRP A 138 -0.57 -17.42 8.05
N VAL A 139 -1.27 -17.75 6.97
CA VAL A 139 -2.73 -17.58 6.91
C VAL A 139 -3.44 -18.47 7.92
N GLU A 140 -3.00 -19.72 8.10
CA GLU A 140 -3.52 -20.63 9.12
C GLU A 140 -3.29 -20.09 10.53
N TYR A 141 -2.06 -19.64 10.83
CA TYR A 141 -1.70 -19.01 12.10
C TYR A 141 -2.63 -17.84 12.43
N MET A 142 -2.90 -16.99 11.47
CA MET A 142 -3.72 -15.80 11.71
C MET A 142 -5.21 -16.09 11.79
N THR A 143 -5.74 -16.99 10.97
CA THR A 143 -7.19 -17.03 10.70
C THR A 143 -7.90 -18.32 11.06
N PHE A 144 -7.18 -19.41 11.40
CA PHE A 144 -7.83 -20.66 11.74
C PHE A 144 -8.30 -20.70 13.21
N ALA A 145 -9.61 -20.94 13.40
CA ALA A 145 -10.24 -20.97 14.73
C ALA A 145 -10.18 -22.36 15.41
N GLY A 146 -9.85 -23.41 14.65
CA GLY A 146 -9.82 -24.80 15.17
C GLY A 146 -8.53 -25.14 15.89
N THR A 147 -8.28 -26.44 16.02
CA THR A 147 -7.06 -27.01 16.60
C THR A 147 -6.11 -27.40 15.48
N SER A 148 -4.93 -26.83 15.47
CA SER A 148 -3.83 -27.15 14.56
C SER A 148 -2.52 -26.62 15.10
N PRO A 149 -1.36 -27.11 14.60
CA PRO A 149 -0.06 -26.62 15.08
C PRO A 149 0.10 -25.10 14.98
N MET A 150 -0.41 -24.47 13.91
CA MET A 150 -0.31 -23.02 13.72
C MET A 150 -1.29 -22.26 14.64
N ALA A 151 -2.52 -22.74 14.80
CA ALA A 151 -3.49 -22.13 15.72
C ALA A 151 -3.03 -22.27 17.19
N ASP A 152 -2.47 -23.41 17.56
CA ASP A 152 -1.95 -23.63 18.91
C ASP A 152 -0.71 -22.73 19.15
N TRP A 153 0.18 -22.60 18.17
CA TRP A 153 1.31 -21.67 18.26
C TRP A 153 0.88 -20.20 18.40
N ARG A 154 -0.21 -19.78 17.72
CA ARG A 154 -0.81 -18.45 17.93
C ARG A 154 -1.23 -18.26 19.40
N LYS A 155 -1.89 -19.28 19.98
CA LYS A 155 -2.35 -19.25 21.39
C LYS A 155 -1.16 -19.21 22.36
N GLU A 156 -0.14 -20.00 22.12
CA GLU A 156 1.11 -19.97 22.88
C GLU A 156 1.76 -18.60 22.86
N ASN A 157 1.66 -17.87 21.72
CA ASN A 157 2.12 -16.50 21.58
C ASN A 157 1.13 -15.45 22.15
N GLY A 158 0.13 -15.88 22.93
CA GLY A 158 -0.76 -15.00 23.68
C GLY A 158 -2.01 -14.53 22.94
N ARG A 159 -2.34 -15.13 21.78
CA ARG A 159 -3.56 -14.79 21.05
C ARG A 159 -4.49 -15.99 20.88
N GLU A 160 -5.54 -16.06 21.69
CA GLU A 160 -6.52 -17.16 21.67
C GLU A 160 -7.34 -17.14 20.37
N GLU A 161 -8.06 -16.03 20.12
CA GLU A 161 -8.94 -15.90 18.98
C GLU A 161 -8.19 -15.58 17.68
N PRO A 162 -8.63 -16.13 16.52
CA PRO A 162 -8.06 -15.75 15.23
C PRO A 162 -8.32 -14.27 14.92
N TRP A 163 -7.53 -13.73 14.00
CA TRP A 163 -7.80 -12.44 13.42
C TRP A 163 -8.59 -12.58 12.12
N LYS A 164 -9.27 -11.50 11.75
CA LYS A 164 -9.76 -11.30 10.40
C LYS A 164 -8.63 -10.71 9.55
N VAL A 165 -8.36 -11.32 8.41
CA VAL A 165 -7.50 -10.78 7.35
C VAL A 165 -8.37 -10.40 6.18
N ASP A 166 -8.38 -9.10 5.80
CA ASP A 166 -9.27 -8.62 4.74
C ASP A 166 -8.66 -8.83 3.35
N TYR A 167 -7.39 -8.44 3.18
CA TYR A 167 -6.66 -8.53 1.91
C TYR A 167 -5.32 -9.22 2.10
N PHE A 168 -4.92 -10.01 1.10
CA PHE A 168 -3.63 -10.68 1.08
C PHE A 168 -3.03 -10.61 -0.32
N ALA A 169 -1.90 -9.91 -0.47
CA ALA A 169 -1.15 -9.89 -1.71
C ALA A 169 -0.23 -11.12 -1.81
N VAL A 170 -0.20 -11.72 -2.97
CA VAL A 170 0.67 -12.84 -3.30
C VAL A 170 1.85 -12.32 -4.10
N GLY A 171 2.86 -11.85 -3.38
CA GLY A 171 4.05 -11.21 -3.92
C GLY A 171 3.93 -9.70 -4.06
N ASN A 172 5.07 -9.07 -4.34
CA ASN A 172 5.25 -7.64 -4.59
C ASN A 172 6.32 -7.44 -5.65
N GLU A 173 6.03 -6.60 -6.66
CA GLU A 173 7.02 -6.22 -7.68
C GLU A 173 7.86 -7.40 -8.20
N ASN A 174 7.21 -8.53 -8.46
CA ASN A 174 7.90 -9.76 -8.82
C ASN A 174 8.65 -9.66 -10.17
N TRP A 175 8.34 -8.65 -10.98
CA TRP A 175 9.12 -8.23 -12.15
C TRP A 175 10.47 -7.56 -11.77
N GLY A 176 10.62 -7.13 -10.52
CA GLY A 176 11.80 -6.44 -9.97
C GLY A 176 12.28 -7.09 -8.68
N CYS A 177 12.25 -6.35 -7.58
CA CYS A 177 12.80 -6.79 -6.28
C CYS A 177 12.19 -8.10 -5.74
N GLY A 178 10.97 -8.45 -6.15
CA GLY A 178 10.32 -9.70 -5.75
C GLY A 178 10.75 -10.93 -6.57
N GLY A 179 11.88 -10.89 -7.28
CA GLY A 179 12.46 -12.09 -7.89
C GLY A 179 12.79 -12.00 -9.38
N HIS A 180 12.68 -10.81 -10.02
CA HIS A 180 12.96 -10.61 -11.46
C HIS A 180 12.30 -11.65 -12.37
N MET A 181 11.03 -11.95 -12.10
CA MET A 181 10.26 -12.96 -12.81
C MET A 181 9.74 -12.44 -14.16
N THR A 182 9.53 -13.35 -15.12
CA THR A 182 8.68 -13.05 -16.26
C THR A 182 7.21 -13.10 -15.86
N PRO A 183 6.29 -12.43 -16.58
CA PRO A 183 4.87 -12.41 -16.22
C PRO A 183 4.24 -13.81 -16.22
N GLU A 184 4.63 -14.69 -17.12
CA GLU A 184 4.13 -16.07 -17.20
C GLU A 184 4.63 -16.92 -16.01
N TYR A 185 5.91 -16.75 -15.62
CA TYR A 185 6.46 -17.46 -14.47
C TYR A 185 5.75 -17.01 -13.19
N TYR A 186 5.64 -15.68 -12.97
CA TYR A 186 4.89 -15.14 -11.85
C TYR A 186 3.45 -15.67 -11.83
N ALA A 187 2.74 -15.63 -12.94
CA ALA A 187 1.34 -16.06 -13.02
C ALA A 187 1.16 -17.55 -12.66
N ASN A 188 2.10 -18.42 -13.06
CA ASN A 188 2.08 -19.84 -12.69
C ASN A 188 2.37 -20.03 -11.18
N GLU A 189 3.35 -19.31 -10.64
CA GLU A 189 3.62 -19.31 -9.20
C GLU A 189 2.44 -18.73 -8.41
N TYR A 190 1.86 -17.60 -8.85
CA TYR A 190 0.65 -17.04 -8.25
C TYR A 190 -0.46 -18.07 -8.13
N ARG A 191 -0.75 -18.83 -9.21
CA ARG A 191 -1.78 -19.89 -9.20
C ARG A 191 -1.46 -20.95 -8.17
N ARG A 192 -0.19 -21.33 -8.02
CA ARG A 192 0.26 -22.30 -7.03
C ARG A 192 0.08 -21.75 -5.61
N TYR A 193 0.60 -20.58 -5.30
CA TYR A 193 0.54 -19.95 -3.98
C TYR A 193 -0.90 -19.69 -3.54
N GLN A 194 -1.71 -19.03 -4.37
CA GLN A 194 -3.09 -18.70 -4.03
C GLN A 194 -3.97 -19.93 -3.79
N THR A 195 -3.61 -21.09 -4.35
CA THR A 195 -4.34 -22.34 -4.12
C THR A 195 -4.25 -22.79 -2.67
N TYR A 196 -3.14 -22.54 -2.02
CA TYR A 196 -2.89 -22.93 -0.62
C TYR A 196 -3.23 -21.83 0.40
N LEU A 197 -3.56 -20.63 -0.06
CA LEU A 197 -4.15 -19.60 0.78
C LEU A 197 -5.63 -19.92 1.02
N ARG A 198 -5.90 -20.64 2.10
CA ARG A 198 -7.25 -21.13 2.41
C ARG A 198 -8.08 -20.07 3.11
N ASN A 199 -9.37 -20.03 2.78
CA ASN A 199 -10.36 -19.28 3.54
C ASN A 199 -10.86 -20.17 4.69
N TYR A 200 -10.30 -20.00 5.87
CA TYR A 200 -10.72 -20.76 7.06
C TYR A 200 -12.00 -20.22 7.68
N ASP A 201 -12.33 -18.96 7.44
CA ASP A 201 -13.62 -18.35 7.79
C ASP A 201 -14.42 -18.03 6.54
N ALA A 202 -15.46 -18.83 6.26
CA ALA A 202 -16.32 -18.62 5.10
C ALA A 202 -17.13 -17.32 5.15
N LYS A 203 -17.33 -16.73 6.34
CA LYS A 203 -18.04 -15.47 6.51
C LYS A 203 -17.15 -14.26 6.21
N ASN A 204 -15.84 -14.42 6.34
CA ASN A 204 -14.84 -13.39 6.11
C ASN A 204 -13.76 -13.91 5.15
N PRO A 205 -14.07 -14.16 3.87
CA PRO A 205 -13.09 -14.65 2.93
C PRO A 205 -12.00 -13.61 2.67
N ILE A 206 -10.76 -14.07 2.56
CA ILE A 206 -9.60 -13.22 2.27
C ILE A 206 -9.64 -12.84 0.79
N ALA A 207 -9.60 -11.54 0.50
CA ALA A 207 -9.45 -11.06 -0.86
C ALA A 207 -7.98 -11.16 -1.30
N LYS A 208 -7.73 -11.93 -2.37
CA LYS A 208 -6.39 -12.21 -2.90
C LYS A 208 -6.02 -11.22 -3.98
N ILE A 209 -4.87 -10.57 -3.82
CA ILE A 209 -4.36 -9.58 -4.76
C ILE A 209 -3.13 -10.15 -5.47
N ALA A 210 -3.15 -10.12 -6.79
CA ALA A 210 -2.00 -10.51 -7.61
C ALA A 210 -1.08 -9.32 -7.85
N CYS A 211 0.23 -9.58 -7.94
CA CYS A 211 1.21 -8.56 -8.34
C CYS A 211 0.96 -8.16 -9.80
N GLY A 212 0.65 -6.90 -9.99
CA GLY A 212 0.45 -6.29 -11.30
C GLY A 212 1.65 -5.50 -11.78
N ALA A 213 1.41 -4.65 -12.75
CA ALA A 213 2.44 -3.98 -13.53
C ALA A 213 3.11 -2.79 -12.83
N ASN A 214 4.31 -2.45 -13.29
CA ASN A 214 4.93 -1.17 -13.04
C ASN A 214 4.60 -0.20 -14.19
N SER A 215 3.96 0.91 -13.86
CA SER A 215 3.71 2.00 -14.82
C SER A 215 3.11 1.51 -16.15
N MET A 216 3.82 1.68 -17.25
CA MET A 216 3.36 1.37 -18.61
C MET A 216 3.65 -0.07 -19.08
N ASP A 217 3.98 -0.97 -18.16
CA ASP A 217 4.20 -2.38 -18.53
C ASP A 217 2.85 -3.10 -18.76
N TYR A 218 2.23 -2.77 -19.87
CA TYR A 218 0.93 -3.35 -20.28
C TYR A 218 1.04 -4.83 -20.62
N ASP A 219 2.21 -5.29 -21.07
CA ASP A 219 2.47 -6.69 -21.37
C ASP A 219 2.40 -7.55 -20.11
N TRP A 220 2.96 -7.07 -18.99
CA TRP A 220 2.80 -7.75 -17.70
C TRP A 220 1.33 -7.99 -17.35
N THR A 221 0.49 -6.96 -17.46
CA THR A 221 -0.94 -7.08 -17.16
C THR A 221 -1.63 -8.11 -18.06
N ASP A 222 -1.37 -8.06 -19.36
CA ASP A 222 -1.96 -8.99 -20.33
C ASP A 222 -1.52 -10.43 -20.08
N GLN A 223 -0.22 -10.68 -19.97
CA GLN A 223 0.33 -12.02 -19.83
C GLN A 223 -0.04 -12.67 -18.48
N VAL A 224 -0.06 -11.90 -17.39
CA VAL A 224 -0.51 -12.41 -16.08
C VAL A 224 -1.96 -12.85 -16.15
N LEU A 225 -2.87 -12.00 -16.65
CA LEU A 225 -4.29 -12.34 -16.75
C LEU A 225 -4.50 -13.52 -17.70
N LYS A 226 -3.90 -13.50 -18.88
CA LYS A 226 -3.96 -14.60 -19.86
C LYS A 226 -3.55 -15.93 -19.24
N THR A 227 -2.43 -15.95 -18.53
CA THR A 227 -1.89 -17.18 -17.93
C THR A 227 -2.75 -17.66 -16.76
N VAL A 228 -3.20 -16.77 -15.90
CA VAL A 228 -4.05 -17.13 -14.75
C VAL A 228 -5.40 -17.67 -15.23
N PHE A 229 -6.00 -17.08 -16.27
CA PHE A 229 -7.32 -17.47 -16.76
C PHE A 229 -7.32 -18.70 -17.68
N THR A 230 -6.16 -19.21 -18.09
CA THR A 230 -6.04 -20.39 -18.97
C THR A 230 -6.79 -21.64 -18.45
N ARG A 231 -6.93 -21.78 -17.13
CA ARG A 231 -7.57 -22.93 -16.46
C ARG A 231 -8.80 -22.57 -15.66
N GLY A 232 -9.46 -21.47 -16.00
CA GLY A 232 -10.64 -20.97 -15.30
C GLY A 232 -10.39 -19.62 -14.63
N ASN A 233 -11.45 -19.03 -14.14
CA ASN A 233 -11.47 -17.74 -13.48
C ASN A 233 -11.63 -17.87 -11.96
N GLY A 234 -11.55 -16.76 -11.24
CA GLY A 234 -11.91 -16.67 -9.82
C GLY A 234 -10.76 -16.90 -8.84
N PHE A 235 -9.52 -16.86 -9.31
CA PHE A 235 -8.37 -17.04 -8.42
C PHE A 235 -7.83 -15.75 -7.82
N MET A 236 -8.27 -14.57 -8.28
CA MET A 236 -7.88 -13.26 -7.74
C MET A 236 -9.09 -12.35 -7.56
N ASN A 237 -8.98 -11.44 -6.58
CA ASN A 237 -9.96 -10.39 -6.32
C ASN A 237 -9.45 -9.02 -6.76
N GLY A 238 -8.13 -8.89 -6.93
CA GLY A 238 -7.50 -7.68 -7.42
C GLY A 238 -6.19 -7.95 -8.13
N LEU A 239 -5.82 -7.01 -8.99
CA LEU A 239 -4.52 -6.95 -9.66
C LEU A 239 -3.88 -5.61 -9.33
N SER A 240 -2.64 -5.63 -8.83
CA SER A 240 -1.97 -4.40 -8.40
C SER A 240 -1.47 -3.56 -9.58
N LEU A 241 -1.20 -2.28 -9.31
CA LEU A 241 -0.55 -1.35 -10.24
C LEU A 241 0.28 -0.38 -9.41
N HIS A 242 1.56 -0.22 -9.76
CA HIS A 242 2.46 0.74 -9.13
C HIS A 242 2.78 1.90 -10.07
N TYR A 243 2.71 3.12 -9.55
CA TYR A 243 3.16 4.30 -10.27
C TYR A 243 3.60 5.40 -9.32
N TYR A 244 4.85 5.82 -9.46
CA TYR A 244 5.39 6.98 -8.76
C TYR A 244 5.53 8.18 -9.68
N THR A 245 5.07 9.34 -9.24
CA THR A 245 5.29 10.62 -9.90
C THR A 245 6.73 11.06 -9.64
N VAL A 246 7.58 10.96 -10.67
CA VAL A 246 8.98 11.39 -10.62
C VAL A 246 9.14 12.58 -11.57
N PRO A 247 9.33 13.81 -11.06
CA PRO A 247 9.42 14.99 -11.93
C PRO A 247 10.66 14.98 -12.83
N GLY A 248 11.76 14.36 -12.35
CA GLY A 248 13.10 14.47 -12.93
C GLY A 248 13.71 15.85 -12.65
N GLY A 249 14.93 15.85 -12.14
CA GLY A 249 15.70 17.07 -11.90
C GLY A 249 16.31 17.67 -13.18
N GLU A 250 16.92 18.83 -13.04
CA GLU A 250 17.83 19.37 -14.04
C GLU A 250 19.17 18.62 -13.89
N GLY A 251 19.30 17.43 -14.50
CA GLY A 251 20.48 16.57 -14.39
C GLY A 251 20.15 15.11 -14.13
N LYS A 252 21.09 14.39 -13.49
CA LYS A 252 20.90 13.00 -13.05
C LYS A 252 20.23 13.01 -11.67
N GLY A 253 19.02 12.51 -11.56
CA GLY A 253 18.30 12.42 -10.30
C GLY A 253 16.79 12.58 -10.47
N ARG A 254 16.07 12.44 -9.36
CA ARG A 254 14.60 12.59 -9.31
C ARG A 254 14.18 14.04 -9.02
N GLY A 255 15.09 14.88 -8.55
CA GLY A 255 14.86 16.26 -8.14
C GLY A 255 14.54 16.41 -6.66
N SER A 256 14.77 17.62 -6.12
CA SER A 256 14.53 17.93 -4.71
C SER A 256 13.05 17.98 -4.35
N ALA A 257 12.74 17.58 -3.11
CA ALA A 257 11.42 17.72 -2.54
C ALA A 257 11.04 19.19 -2.27
N THR A 258 12.00 20.05 -1.95
CA THR A 258 11.78 21.43 -1.48
C THR A 258 12.41 22.49 -2.38
N ASP A 259 13.55 22.21 -3.01
CA ASP A 259 14.24 23.13 -3.92
C ASP A 259 13.91 22.80 -5.38
N PHE A 260 12.92 23.48 -5.94
CA PHE A 260 12.43 23.25 -7.31
C PHE A 260 11.91 24.52 -7.96
N THR A 261 12.04 24.58 -9.28
CA THR A 261 11.54 25.70 -10.08
C THR A 261 10.04 25.60 -10.35
N GLU A 262 9.40 26.71 -10.73
CA GLU A 262 8.01 26.72 -11.20
C GLU A 262 7.78 25.71 -12.34
N LYS A 263 8.73 25.60 -13.26
CA LYS A 263 8.70 24.61 -14.35
C LYS A 263 8.65 23.17 -13.81
N THR A 264 9.44 22.84 -12.78
CA THR A 264 9.42 21.52 -12.14
C THR A 264 8.11 21.27 -11.40
N TRP A 265 7.53 22.28 -10.77
CA TRP A 265 6.21 22.24 -10.18
C TRP A 265 5.14 21.77 -11.18
N TYR A 266 4.98 22.50 -12.28
CA TYR A 266 3.99 22.16 -13.32
C TYR A 266 4.28 20.82 -14.00
N LYS A 267 5.57 20.49 -14.20
CA LYS A 267 5.98 19.19 -14.75
C LYS A 267 5.54 18.04 -13.85
N THR A 268 5.69 18.20 -12.52
CA THR A 268 5.25 17.20 -11.54
C THR A 268 3.74 16.97 -11.63
N LEU A 269 2.95 18.04 -11.59
CA LEU A 269 1.49 17.95 -11.68
C LEU A 269 1.03 17.33 -13.01
N LYS A 270 1.68 17.70 -14.13
CA LYS A 270 1.39 17.09 -15.43
C LYS A 270 1.70 15.59 -15.46
N LYS A 271 2.83 15.18 -14.87
CA LYS A 271 3.19 13.74 -14.76
C LYS A 271 2.22 12.95 -13.88
N THR A 272 1.66 13.57 -12.85
CA THR A 272 0.63 12.93 -12.02
C THR A 272 -0.60 12.54 -12.85
N LEU A 273 -0.95 13.31 -13.87
CA LEU A 273 -2.08 13.00 -14.76
C LEU A 273 -1.84 11.76 -15.64
N GLU A 274 -0.61 11.27 -15.76
CA GLU A 274 -0.31 10.00 -16.45
C GLU A 274 -1.06 8.82 -15.78
N MET A 275 -1.34 8.91 -14.50
CA MET A 275 -2.13 7.92 -13.76
C MET A 275 -3.49 7.62 -14.44
N GLU A 276 -4.16 8.61 -14.97
CA GLU A 276 -5.43 8.38 -15.70
C GLU A 276 -5.23 7.51 -16.94
N THR A 277 -4.15 7.76 -17.68
CA THR A 277 -3.80 6.95 -18.85
C THR A 277 -3.48 5.51 -18.46
N LEU A 278 -2.74 5.32 -17.36
CA LEU A 278 -2.39 4.00 -16.84
C LEU A 278 -3.65 3.24 -16.43
N ILE A 279 -4.51 3.84 -15.61
CA ILE A 279 -5.78 3.22 -15.17
C ILE A 279 -6.63 2.79 -16.38
N ARG A 280 -6.77 3.67 -17.37
CA ARG A 280 -7.60 3.39 -18.54
C ARG A 280 -7.02 2.28 -19.41
N ARG A 281 -5.70 2.26 -19.66
CA ARG A 281 -5.06 1.27 -20.53
C ARG A 281 -4.97 -0.10 -19.85
N HIS A 282 -4.53 -0.18 -18.59
CA HIS A 282 -4.57 -1.43 -17.84
C HIS A 282 -6.01 -1.93 -17.65
N GLY A 283 -6.93 -1.00 -17.35
CA GLY A 283 -8.35 -1.32 -17.23
C GLY A 283 -8.95 -1.91 -18.52
N ALA A 284 -8.59 -1.37 -19.69
CA ALA A 284 -9.04 -1.92 -20.97
C ALA A 284 -8.49 -3.35 -21.25
N ILE A 285 -7.28 -3.65 -20.78
CA ILE A 285 -6.74 -5.02 -20.84
C ILE A 285 -7.51 -5.91 -19.86
N MET A 286 -7.72 -5.46 -18.63
CA MET A 286 -8.51 -6.21 -17.64
C MET A 286 -9.92 -6.51 -18.13
N ASP A 287 -10.58 -5.57 -18.83
CA ASP A 287 -11.94 -5.72 -19.36
C ASP A 287 -12.03 -6.86 -20.42
N GLN A 288 -10.93 -7.24 -21.07
CA GLN A 288 -10.91 -8.39 -22.00
C GLN A 288 -11.06 -9.73 -21.27
N TYR A 289 -10.56 -9.82 -20.05
CA TYR A 289 -10.58 -11.05 -19.24
C TYR A 289 -11.69 -11.03 -18.18
N ASP A 290 -12.09 -9.84 -17.71
CA ASP A 290 -13.09 -9.62 -16.68
C ASP A 290 -14.02 -8.44 -17.05
N PRO A 291 -14.90 -8.63 -18.04
CA PRO A 291 -15.81 -7.57 -18.50
C PRO A 291 -16.83 -7.14 -17.44
N GLU A 292 -17.10 -7.99 -16.46
CA GLU A 292 -18.01 -7.66 -15.34
C GLU A 292 -17.32 -6.87 -14.21
N LYS A 293 -16.03 -6.57 -14.35
CA LYS A 293 -15.23 -5.79 -13.39
C LYS A 293 -15.25 -6.34 -11.96
N LYS A 294 -15.24 -7.67 -11.83
CA LYS A 294 -15.16 -8.37 -10.55
C LYS A 294 -13.77 -8.30 -9.92
N ILE A 295 -12.73 -8.21 -10.76
CA ILE A 295 -11.33 -8.04 -10.32
C ILE A 295 -11.05 -6.55 -10.19
N GLY A 296 -10.79 -6.09 -8.97
CA GLY A 296 -10.42 -4.69 -8.72
C GLY A 296 -9.02 -4.36 -9.22
N MET A 297 -8.83 -3.17 -9.78
CA MET A 297 -7.50 -2.59 -9.88
C MET A 297 -7.11 -2.04 -8.51
N VAL A 298 -5.94 -2.44 -8.02
CA VAL A 298 -5.41 -2.07 -6.70
C VAL A 298 -4.13 -1.27 -6.92
N ILE A 299 -4.19 0.05 -6.72
CA ILE A 299 -3.03 0.92 -6.90
C ILE A 299 -2.31 1.02 -5.57
N ASP A 300 -1.67 -0.08 -5.17
CA ASP A 300 -1.14 -0.27 -3.81
C ASP A 300 0.24 0.33 -3.57
N GLU A 301 0.83 0.97 -4.60
CA GLU A 301 1.94 1.92 -4.45
C GLU A 301 1.78 3.10 -5.39
N TRP A 302 1.64 4.29 -4.81
CA TRP A 302 1.61 5.54 -5.55
C TRP A 302 2.08 6.71 -4.68
N GLY A 303 2.51 7.76 -5.31
CA GLY A 303 2.97 8.97 -4.63
C GLY A 303 4.09 9.66 -5.41
N THR A 304 4.77 10.60 -4.76
CA THR A 304 5.97 11.26 -5.30
C THR A 304 7.23 10.54 -4.85
N TRP A 305 8.21 10.48 -5.74
CA TRP A 305 9.53 9.94 -5.41
C TRP A 305 10.62 10.95 -5.85
N TYR A 306 11.20 11.63 -4.86
CA TYR A 306 12.27 12.59 -5.06
C TYR A 306 13.63 12.01 -4.67
N ASP A 307 14.68 12.81 -4.83
CA ASP A 307 15.96 12.53 -4.20
C ASP A 307 15.79 12.61 -2.68
N VAL A 308 16.50 11.75 -1.94
CA VAL A 308 16.44 11.75 -0.46
C VAL A 308 17.02 13.05 0.10
N GLU A 309 16.54 13.44 1.28
CA GLU A 309 17.07 14.63 1.95
C GLU A 309 18.57 14.48 2.25
N PRO A 310 19.38 15.52 1.96
CA PRO A 310 20.81 15.50 2.20
C PRO A 310 21.15 15.14 3.66
N GLY A 311 22.18 14.30 3.84
CA GLY A 311 22.63 13.87 5.15
C GLY A 311 21.87 12.69 5.76
N THR A 312 20.84 12.19 5.09
CA THR A 312 20.09 10.99 5.50
C THR A 312 20.62 9.74 4.81
N ASN A 313 20.31 8.56 5.36
CA ASN A 313 20.65 7.29 4.68
C ASN A 313 19.87 7.19 3.36
N PRO A 314 20.53 7.05 2.20
CA PRO A 314 19.86 7.00 0.91
C PRO A 314 18.83 5.87 0.78
N GLY A 315 19.05 4.74 1.46
CA GLY A 315 18.15 3.61 1.47
C GLY A 315 16.91 3.80 2.34
N PHE A 316 16.80 4.91 3.09
CA PHE A 316 15.63 5.19 3.91
C PHE A 316 14.54 5.97 3.17
N LEU A 317 14.82 6.43 1.97
CA LEU A 317 13.88 7.16 1.11
C LEU A 317 13.15 8.31 1.84
N TYR A 318 13.84 8.94 2.80
CA TYR A 318 13.30 10.07 3.52
C TYR A 318 13.33 11.33 2.63
N GLN A 319 12.18 11.95 2.44
CA GLN A 319 12.02 13.20 1.72
C GLN A 319 11.03 14.11 2.45
N GLN A 320 11.20 15.43 2.29
CA GLN A 320 10.23 16.41 2.77
C GLN A 320 8.98 16.44 1.90
N ASN A 321 7.92 17.03 2.44
CA ASN A 321 6.65 17.22 1.76
C ASN A 321 6.32 18.73 1.62
N SER A 322 5.73 19.10 0.50
CA SER A 322 5.33 20.47 0.18
C SER A 322 3.89 20.52 -0.33
N MET A 323 3.40 21.74 -0.66
CA MET A 323 2.11 21.90 -1.33
C MET A 323 2.06 21.21 -2.70
N ARG A 324 3.21 21.00 -3.34
CA ARG A 324 3.29 20.21 -4.58
C ARG A 324 2.81 18.79 -4.36
N ASP A 325 3.21 18.15 -3.25
CA ASP A 325 2.80 16.79 -2.87
C ASP A 325 1.31 16.73 -2.54
N ALA A 326 0.80 17.75 -1.85
CA ALA A 326 -0.64 17.85 -1.58
C ALA A 326 -1.46 17.89 -2.87
N LEU A 327 -1.04 18.64 -3.87
CA LEU A 327 -1.71 18.70 -5.17
C LEU A 327 -1.59 17.37 -5.92
N VAL A 328 -0.43 16.69 -5.86
CA VAL A 328 -0.26 15.33 -6.42
C VAL A 328 -1.24 14.35 -5.77
N ALA A 329 -1.37 14.40 -4.45
CA ALA A 329 -2.33 13.55 -3.74
C ALA A 329 -3.78 13.86 -4.16
N GLY A 330 -4.18 15.14 -4.21
CA GLY A 330 -5.53 15.54 -4.60
C GLY A 330 -5.87 15.15 -6.05
N ILE A 331 -4.92 15.28 -6.97
CA ILE A 331 -5.10 14.84 -8.36
C ILE A 331 -5.33 13.33 -8.42
N ASN A 332 -4.46 12.54 -7.78
CA ASN A 332 -4.59 11.08 -7.78
C ASN A 332 -5.92 10.62 -7.15
N LEU A 333 -6.29 11.15 -5.98
CA LEU A 333 -7.56 10.79 -5.34
C LEU A 333 -8.77 11.12 -6.23
N ASN A 334 -8.75 12.26 -6.92
CA ASN A 334 -9.80 12.59 -7.90
C ASN A 334 -9.83 11.60 -9.07
N LEU A 335 -8.66 11.17 -9.57
CA LEU A 335 -8.57 10.18 -10.64
C LEU A 335 -9.07 8.80 -10.18
N PHE A 336 -8.77 8.39 -8.94
CA PHE A 336 -9.27 7.13 -8.37
C PHE A 336 -10.79 7.17 -8.20
N HIS A 337 -11.35 8.26 -7.68
CA HIS A 337 -12.80 8.45 -7.58
C HIS A 337 -13.45 8.40 -8.96
N LYS A 338 -12.88 9.09 -9.95
CA LYS A 338 -13.41 9.12 -11.34
C LYS A 338 -13.47 7.72 -11.97
N ASN A 339 -12.56 6.83 -11.58
CA ASN A 339 -12.43 5.47 -12.11
C ASN A 339 -12.83 4.39 -11.08
N CYS A 340 -13.69 4.72 -10.11
CA CYS A 340 -14.09 3.84 -9.00
C CYS A 340 -14.86 2.59 -9.44
N ASP A 341 -15.28 2.53 -10.69
CA ASP A 341 -15.85 1.32 -11.29
C ASP A 341 -14.81 0.20 -11.45
N ARG A 342 -13.55 0.53 -11.70
CA ARG A 342 -12.44 -0.44 -11.85
C ARG A 342 -11.43 -0.34 -10.69
N VAL A 343 -11.07 0.86 -10.24
CA VAL A 343 -10.14 1.06 -9.11
C VAL A 343 -10.87 0.82 -7.80
N LYS A 344 -10.40 -0.15 -7.01
CA LYS A 344 -11.07 -0.55 -5.76
C LYS A 344 -10.28 -0.24 -4.50
N MET A 345 -8.97 -0.04 -4.64
CA MET A 345 -8.07 0.31 -3.55
C MET A 345 -6.90 1.14 -4.09
N ALA A 346 -6.39 2.04 -3.26
CA ALA A 346 -5.14 2.75 -3.51
C ALA A 346 -4.41 3.03 -2.19
N ASN A 347 -3.10 2.69 -2.12
CA ASN A 347 -2.32 2.84 -0.90
C ASN A 347 -1.16 3.80 -1.16
N ILE A 348 -1.21 4.98 -0.54
CA ILE A 348 -0.12 5.95 -0.69
C ILE A 348 1.17 5.44 -0.06
N ALA A 349 2.27 5.63 -0.73
CA ALA A 349 3.61 5.29 -0.24
C ALA A 349 4.34 6.55 0.29
N GLN A 350 4.64 6.64 1.63
CA GLN A 350 4.19 5.71 2.65
C GLN A 350 3.56 6.49 3.80
N MET A 351 3.11 5.80 4.85
CA MET A 351 2.33 6.45 5.91
C MET A 351 3.15 7.44 6.74
N VAL A 352 4.36 7.07 7.18
CA VAL A 352 5.23 7.88 8.05
C VAL A 352 6.67 7.90 7.54
N ASN A 353 7.32 9.05 7.51
CA ASN A 353 8.75 9.28 7.30
C ASN A 353 9.35 8.83 5.96
N VAL A 354 8.61 8.23 5.07
CA VAL A 354 9.12 7.63 3.83
C VAL A 354 8.34 8.13 2.63
N LEU A 355 9.05 8.53 1.59
CA LEU A 355 8.46 9.03 0.34
C LEU A 355 7.41 10.13 0.60
N GLN A 356 6.24 10.05 -0.02
CA GLN A 356 5.15 11.03 0.19
C GLN A 356 4.37 10.68 1.47
N SER A 357 5.00 10.82 2.62
CA SER A 357 4.38 10.48 3.91
C SER A 357 3.36 11.52 4.35
N VAL A 358 2.34 11.07 5.09
CA VAL A 358 1.33 11.95 5.68
C VAL A 358 1.79 12.52 7.03
N ILE A 359 2.73 11.85 7.71
CA ILE A 359 3.30 12.24 9.01
C ILE A 359 4.83 12.17 8.93
N LEU A 360 5.50 13.13 9.55
CA LEU A 360 6.94 13.07 9.82
C LEU A 360 7.16 13.08 11.34
N THR A 361 8.12 12.26 11.81
CA THR A 361 8.51 12.18 13.22
C THR A 361 10.00 12.35 13.39
N GLU A 362 10.41 12.98 14.49
CA GLU A 362 11.81 13.07 14.92
C GLU A 362 11.84 13.06 16.46
N GLY A 363 12.43 12.01 17.06
CA GLY A 363 12.35 11.80 18.50
C GLY A 363 10.90 11.77 19.00
N ASP A 364 10.57 12.61 19.95
CA ASP A 364 9.22 12.79 20.50
C ASP A 364 8.34 13.74 19.68
N GLN A 365 8.91 14.42 18.67
CA GLN A 365 8.18 15.39 17.87
C GLN A 365 7.45 14.70 16.70
N MET A 366 6.29 15.27 16.33
CA MET A 366 5.50 14.87 15.18
C MET A 366 4.97 16.09 14.44
N ILE A 367 4.98 16.06 13.12
CA ILE A 367 4.30 17.05 12.28
C ILE A 367 3.41 16.37 11.23
N LEU A 368 2.31 17.03 10.90
CA LEU A 368 1.39 16.65 9.84
C LEU A 368 1.82 17.34 8.55
N THR A 369 1.99 16.55 7.47
CA THR A 369 2.41 17.09 6.17
C THR A 369 1.23 17.72 5.41
N PRO A 370 1.48 18.52 4.36
CA PRO A 370 0.41 18.99 3.47
C PRO A 370 -0.42 17.85 2.87
N THR A 371 0.20 16.68 2.62
CA THR A 371 -0.50 15.48 2.13
C THR A 371 -1.51 14.94 3.16
N TYR A 372 -1.19 14.98 4.47
CA TYR A 372 -2.14 14.63 5.54
C TYR A 372 -3.46 15.38 5.40
N TYR A 373 -3.38 16.69 5.24
CA TYR A 373 -4.58 17.54 5.18
C TYR A 373 -5.43 17.24 3.94
N VAL A 374 -4.85 16.78 2.84
CA VAL A 374 -5.62 16.31 1.69
C VAL A 374 -6.44 15.09 2.06
N PHE A 375 -5.83 14.05 2.64
CA PHE A 375 -6.55 12.86 3.08
C PHE A 375 -7.62 13.20 4.13
N HIS A 376 -7.28 14.08 5.07
CA HIS A 376 -8.23 14.53 6.08
C HIS A 376 -9.46 15.23 5.47
N MET A 377 -9.29 16.05 4.42
CA MET A 377 -10.41 16.65 3.69
C MET A 377 -11.22 15.60 2.92
N TYR A 378 -10.55 14.60 2.34
CA TYR A 378 -11.19 13.56 1.51
C TYR A 378 -11.89 12.46 2.33
N ARG A 379 -11.63 12.34 3.64
CA ARG A 379 -12.19 11.29 4.49
C ARG A 379 -13.72 11.17 4.48
N ASN A 380 -14.41 12.25 4.13
CA ASN A 380 -15.87 12.27 4.04
C ASN A 380 -16.40 11.77 2.69
N HIS A 381 -15.53 11.46 1.73
CA HIS A 381 -15.90 10.85 0.45
C HIS A 381 -15.93 9.32 0.51
N GLN A 382 -15.41 8.72 1.59
CA GLN A 382 -15.48 7.27 1.81
C GLN A 382 -16.95 6.82 1.88
N ASP A 383 -17.26 5.69 1.23
CA ASP A 383 -18.62 5.17 1.04
C ASP A 383 -19.60 6.15 0.35
N GLY A 384 -19.05 7.19 -0.29
CA GLY A 384 -19.83 8.18 -1.00
C GLY A 384 -20.23 7.73 -2.41
N GLU A 385 -21.19 8.44 -3.00
CA GLU A 385 -21.56 8.27 -4.40
C GLU A 385 -20.86 9.33 -5.26
N LEU A 386 -20.18 8.89 -6.31
CA LEU A 386 -19.61 9.78 -7.30
C LEU A 386 -20.73 10.36 -8.16
N LEU A 387 -20.89 11.68 -8.11
CA LEU A 387 -21.85 12.42 -8.93
C LEU A 387 -21.24 12.88 -10.24
N ASP A 388 -22.10 13.02 -11.26
CA ASP A 388 -21.67 13.65 -12.51
C ASP A 388 -21.32 15.12 -12.27
N SER A 389 -20.11 15.51 -12.70
CA SER A 389 -19.62 16.86 -12.51
C SER A 389 -18.75 17.31 -13.67
N HIS A 390 -18.74 18.61 -13.91
CA HIS A 390 -17.93 19.25 -14.94
C HIS A 390 -17.32 20.54 -14.39
N ILE A 391 -16.05 20.79 -14.72
CA ILE A 391 -15.36 22.04 -14.41
C ILE A 391 -15.12 22.79 -15.73
N ASP A 392 -15.66 24.00 -15.78
CA ASP A 392 -15.36 24.97 -16.82
C ASP A 392 -14.29 25.94 -16.29
N THR A 393 -13.09 25.88 -16.85
CA THR A 393 -11.96 26.71 -16.42
C THR A 393 -10.97 26.94 -17.56
N SER A 394 -10.25 28.06 -17.51
CA SER A 394 -9.11 28.25 -18.37
C SER A 394 -7.94 27.35 -17.95
N LEU A 395 -7.22 26.80 -18.93
CA LEU A 395 -5.98 26.10 -18.65
C LEU A 395 -4.96 27.06 -18.05
N VAL A 396 -4.26 26.62 -17.02
CA VAL A 396 -3.11 27.26 -16.43
C VAL A 396 -1.90 26.40 -16.72
N GLY A 397 -0.87 26.95 -17.30
CA GLY A 397 0.35 26.22 -17.62
C GLY A 397 1.40 27.14 -18.25
N LEU A 398 2.61 26.65 -18.32
CA LEU A 398 3.73 27.28 -19.02
C LEU A 398 3.80 26.75 -20.45
#